data_45a007b2f64b536e948f16bdd0a72a50
#
_entry.id   45a007b2f64b536e948f16bdd0a72a50
#
_cell.length_a   1.000
_cell.length_b   1.000
_cell.length_c   1.000
_cell.angle_alpha   90.00
_cell.angle_beta   90.00
_cell.angle_gamma   90.00
#
_symmetry.space_group_name_H-M   'P 1'
#
loop_
_entity.id
_entity.type
_entity.pdbx_description
1 polymer ?
#
loop_
_entity_poly.entity_id
_entity_poly.type
_entity_poly.pdbx_seq_one_letter_code
_entity_poly.pdbx_strand_id
1 'polypeptide(L)'
;MGLQLVFVVEANKKSKTDWIYIKDTIDRFYKYEAAHLKLSTVYMDGKNKYLSKKKEVNLLLSQYSVASTNNVTKVIYCFDCDDYDSNPVDKEFLEKTQEFCKANDYEYVWFCKDVERVYLGKKVEDGHKNSEATRFKANKLINGVSQSRLNGKSISHNMSNILSVLDKYKPHLVRK
;
A
#
# COMPACT_ATOMS: atom_id res chain seq x y z
N MET A 1 -11.06 -21.41 -1.99
CA MET A 1 -9.78 -20.81 -2.41
C MET A 1 -9.63 -19.49 -1.68
N GLY A 2 -8.59 -19.37 -0.85
CA GLY A 2 -8.29 -18.16 -0.09
C GLY A 2 -7.28 -17.28 -0.80
N LEU A 3 -7.45 -15.97 -0.72
CA LEU A 3 -6.45 -14.97 -1.16
C LEU A 3 -5.80 -14.31 0.05
N GLN A 4 -4.49 -14.21 0.06
CA GLN A 4 -3.74 -13.32 0.95
C GLN A 4 -3.17 -12.15 0.15
N LEU A 5 -3.40 -10.93 0.62
CA LEU A 5 -2.71 -9.74 0.14
C LEU A 5 -1.69 -9.30 1.20
N VAL A 6 -0.42 -9.29 0.85
CA VAL A 6 0.67 -8.83 1.71
C VAL A 6 1.08 -7.44 1.27
N PHE A 7 0.77 -6.43 2.08
CA PHE A 7 1.18 -5.04 1.86
C PHE A 7 2.54 -4.79 2.51
N VAL A 8 3.51 -4.37 1.71
CA VAL A 8 4.84 -3.98 2.19
C VAL A 8 4.88 -2.45 2.17
N VAL A 9 4.92 -1.82 3.35
CA VAL A 9 4.72 -0.38 3.54
C VAL A 9 5.94 0.28 4.18
N GLU A 10 6.17 1.57 3.90
CA GLU A 10 7.34 2.31 4.39
C GLU A 10 7.34 2.56 5.89
N ALA A 11 6.17 2.74 6.49
CA ALA A 11 6.01 2.99 7.92
C ALA A 11 6.71 1.95 8.79
N ASN A 12 7.00 2.31 10.02
CA ASN A 12 7.49 1.36 11.01
C ASN A 12 6.33 0.64 11.72
N LYS A 13 6.66 -0.49 12.37
CA LYS A 13 5.68 -1.35 13.05
C LYS A 13 4.96 -0.67 14.24
N LYS A 14 5.56 0.37 14.82
CA LYS A 14 4.97 1.10 15.95
C LYS A 14 3.92 2.11 15.48
N SER A 15 4.24 2.91 14.47
CA SER A 15 3.35 3.97 13.97
C SER A 15 2.23 3.43 13.07
N LYS A 16 2.55 2.49 12.16
CA LYS A 16 1.60 1.88 11.21
C LYS A 16 0.83 2.89 10.34
N THR A 17 1.38 4.09 10.14
CA THR A 17 0.67 5.22 9.51
C THR A 17 0.12 4.86 8.14
N ASP A 18 0.96 4.37 7.24
CA ASP A 18 0.57 4.02 5.87
C ASP A 18 -0.54 2.96 5.86
N TRP A 19 -0.42 1.96 6.75
CA TRP A 19 -1.43 0.91 6.84
C TRP A 19 -2.81 1.42 7.26
N ILE A 20 -2.87 2.46 8.07
CA ILE A 20 -4.14 3.09 8.45
C ILE A 20 -4.86 3.61 7.21
N TYR A 21 -4.18 4.38 6.36
CA TYR A 21 -4.76 4.92 5.13
C TYR A 21 -5.16 3.82 4.14
N ILE A 22 -4.28 2.83 3.93
CA ILE A 22 -4.53 1.70 3.03
C ILE A 22 -5.73 0.88 3.51
N LYS A 23 -5.78 0.55 4.80
CA LYS A 23 -6.88 -0.25 5.37
C LYS A 23 -8.22 0.49 5.26
N ASP A 24 -8.25 1.79 5.59
CA ASP A 24 -9.46 2.60 5.45
C ASP A 24 -9.91 2.69 3.98
N THR A 25 -8.97 2.71 3.02
CA THR A 25 -9.29 2.64 1.59
C THR A 25 -9.98 1.32 1.24
N ILE A 26 -9.43 0.19 1.67
CA ILE A 26 -10.03 -1.11 1.43
C ILE A 26 -11.44 -1.17 2.04
N ASP A 27 -11.58 -0.77 3.30
CA ASP A 27 -12.86 -0.82 4.01
C ASP A 27 -13.90 0.13 3.42
N ARG A 28 -13.49 1.28 2.89
CA ARG A 28 -14.39 2.26 2.29
C ARG A 28 -14.89 1.83 0.91
N PHE A 29 -13.99 1.36 0.06
CA PHE A 29 -14.28 1.17 -1.36
C PHE A 29 -14.60 -0.28 -1.76
N TYR A 30 -14.35 -1.25 -0.88
CA TYR A 30 -14.56 -2.67 -1.20
C TYR A 30 -15.42 -3.40 -0.17
N LYS A 31 -16.18 -4.37 -0.69
CA LYS A 31 -16.75 -5.47 0.11
C LYS A 31 -15.85 -6.68 -0.04
N TYR A 32 -15.60 -7.38 1.05
CA TYR A 32 -14.85 -8.63 1.08
C TYR A 32 -15.25 -9.48 2.29
N GLU A 33 -15.01 -10.78 2.18
CA GLU A 33 -15.27 -11.75 3.24
C GLU A 33 -13.96 -12.16 3.92
N ALA A 34 -13.85 -11.95 5.22
CA ALA A 34 -12.65 -12.28 5.99
C ALA A 34 -12.30 -13.79 5.94
N ALA A 35 -13.26 -14.66 5.66
CA ALA A 35 -13.02 -16.07 5.46
C ALA A 35 -12.26 -16.39 4.17
N HIS A 36 -12.33 -15.50 3.17
CA HIS A 36 -11.74 -15.70 1.84
C HIS A 36 -10.61 -14.73 1.50
N LEU A 37 -10.46 -13.66 2.28
CA LEU A 37 -9.40 -12.66 2.08
C LEU A 37 -8.64 -12.40 3.38
N LYS A 38 -7.34 -12.72 3.37
CA LYS A 38 -6.42 -12.37 4.45
C LYS A 38 -5.61 -11.14 4.05
N LEU A 39 -5.61 -10.12 4.90
CA LEU A 39 -4.76 -8.94 4.77
C LEU A 39 -3.58 -9.04 5.74
N SER A 40 -2.36 -8.93 5.22
CA SER A 40 -1.12 -8.97 6.01
C SER A 40 -0.26 -7.77 5.68
N THR A 41 0.56 -7.32 6.64
CA THR A 41 1.41 -6.14 6.47
C THR A 41 2.83 -6.44 6.89
N VAL A 42 3.78 -6.04 6.06
CA VAL A 42 5.21 -6.00 6.34
C VAL A 42 5.63 -4.54 6.42
N TYR A 43 6.27 -4.15 7.49
CA TYR A 43 6.73 -2.77 7.72
C TYR A 43 8.21 -2.66 7.37
N MET A 44 8.54 -1.80 6.40
CA MET A 44 9.92 -1.61 5.96
C MET A 44 10.76 -0.84 6.97
N ASP A 45 10.15 0.09 7.73
CA ASP A 45 10.87 1.01 8.59
C ASP A 45 11.91 1.82 7.78
N GLY A 46 11.43 2.42 6.69
CA GLY A 46 12.17 3.20 5.70
C GLY A 46 12.28 2.52 4.33
N LYS A 47 12.05 3.31 3.27
CA LYS A 47 11.96 2.83 1.87
C LYS A 47 13.18 2.03 1.39
N ASN A 48 14.38 2.39 1.85
CA ASN A 48 15.63 1.75 1.43
C ASN A 48 15.78 0.29 1.91
N LYS A 49 14.91 -0.15 2.85
CA LYS A 49 14.96 -1.53 3.38
C LYS A 49 14.12 -2.54 2.58
N TYR A 50 13.56 -2.15 1.44
CA TYR A 50 12.65 -3.02 0.68
C TYR A 50 13.26 -4.38 0.29
N LEU A 51 14.54 -4.44 -0.07
CA LEU A 51 15.23 -5.68 -0.39
C LEU A 51 15.37 -6.60 0.82
N SER A 52 15.68 -6.04 2.00
CA SER A 52 15.88 -6.81 3.23
C SER A 52 14.59 -7.47 3.74
N LYS A 53 13.42 -6.97 3.32
CA LYS A 53 12.12 -7.52 3.71
C LYS A 53 11.70 -8.77 2.94
N LYS A 54 12.45 -9.16 1.92
CA LYS A 54 12.14 -10.34 1.10
C LYS A 54 12.01 -11.64 1.93
N LYS A 55 12.81 -11.78 2.99
CA LYS A 55 12.71 -12.95 3.90
C LYS A 55 11.37 -12.97 4.67
N GLU A 56 10.94 -11.83 5.20
CA GLU A 56 9.67 -11.69 5.93
C GLU A 56 8.48 -11.93 4.99
N VAL A 57 8.52 -11.38 3.78
CA VAL A 57 7.53 -11.63 2.74
C VAL A 57 7.45 -13.12 2.40
N ASN A 58 8.59 -13.78 2.10
CA ASN A 58 8.63 -15.21 1.75
C ASN A 58 8.08 -16.10 2.88
N LEU A 59 8.32 -15.73 4.14
CA LEU A 59 7.76 -16.46 5.28
C LEU A 59 6.22 -16.39 5.26
N LEU A 60 5.63 -15.24 5.00
CA LEU A 60 4.18 -15.09 4.90
C LEU A 60 3.61 -15.89 3.72
N LEU A 61 4.30 -15.90 2.58
CA LEU A 61 3.89 -16.71 1.43
C LEU A 61 3.85 -18.19 1.77
N SER A 62 4.95 -18.73 2.34
CA SER A 62 5.05 -20.14 2.69
C SER A 62 4.02 -20.57 3.74
N GLN A 63 3.84 -19.77 4.80
CA GLN A 63 2.85 -20.06 5.84
C GLN A 63 1.43 -20.15 5.30
N TYR A 64 1.06 -19.30 4.36
CA TYR A 64 -0.29 -19.30 3.81
C TYR A 64 -0.52 -20.41 2.80
N SER A 65 0.49 -20.76 2.00
CA SER A 65 0.41 -21.87 1.04
C SER A 65 0.30 -23.23 1.72
N VAL A 66 0.96 -23.42 2.87
CA VAL A 66 0.90 -24.68 3.65
C VAL A 66 -0.49 -24.89 4.27
N ALA A 67 -1.22 -23.82 4.62
CA ALA A 67 -2.55 -23.92 5.23
C ALA A 67 -3.61 -24.53 4.27
N SER A 68 -3.44 -24.39 2.96
CA SER A 68 -4.25 -25.03 1.91
C SER A 68 -3.57 -24.92 0.56
N THR A 69 -3.56 -26.00 -0.21
CA THR A 69 -2.97 -26.05 -1.57
C THR A 69 -3.62 -25.08 -2.57
N ASN A 70 -4.85 -24.64 -2.29
CA ASN A 70 -5.60 -23.69 -3.14
C ASN A 70 -5.46 -22.24 -2.69
N ASN A 71 -4.64 -21.95 -1.68
CA ASN A 71 -4.40 -20.59 -1.22
C ASN A 71 -3.39 -19.86 -2.11
N VAL A 72 -3.69 -18.62 -2.45
CA VAL A 72 -2.84 -17.75 -3.26
C VAL A 72 -2.43 -16.53 -2.44
N THR A 73 -1.15 -16.17 -2.51
CA THR A 73 -0.65 -14.91 -1.94
C THR A 73 -0.19 -13.97 -3.05
N LYS A 74 -0.59 -12.72 -2.97
CA LYS A 74 -0.08 -11.62 -3.79
C LYS A 74 0.57 -10.57 -2.91
N VAL A 75 1.70 -10.05 -3.37
CA VAL A 75 2.50 -9.07 -2.66
C VAL A 75 2.35 -7.71 -3.33
N ILE A 76 2.12 -6.70 -2.52
CA ILE A 76 1.89 -5.32 -2.95
C ILE A 76 2.87 -4.42 -2.22
N TYR A 77 3.89 -3.92 -2.93
CA TYR A 77 4.79 -2.92 -2.39
C TYR A 77 4.19 -1.53 -2.56
N CYS A 78 4.26 -0.74 -1.50
CA CYS A 78 3.71 0.61 -1.43
C CYS A 78 4.84 1.60 -1.13
N PHE A 79 5.06 2.56 -2.03
CA PHE A 79 6.12 3.54 -1.94
C PHE A 79 5.61 4.97 -2.06
N ASP A 80 6.19 5.85 -1.26
CA ASP A 80 6.08 7.29 -1.46
C ASP A 80 6.99 7.71 -2.64
N CYS A 81 6.49 8.62 -3.48
CA CYS A 81 7.26 9.12 -4.62
C CYS A 81 8.29 10.18 -4.22
N ASP A 82 8.13 10.77 -3.04
CA ASP A 82 8.93 11.89 -2.56
C ASP A 82 9.08 13.01 -3.61
N ASP A 83 10.27 13.50 -3.84
CA ASP A 83 10.57 14.58 -4.79
C ASP A 83 11.05 14.05 -6.16
N TYR A 84 10.47 12.94 -6.64
CA TYR A 84 10.85 12.27 -7.91
C TYR A 84 10.89 13.19 -9.13
N ASP A 85 10.11 14.27 -9.12
CA ASP A 85 9.98 15.25 -10.19
C ASP A 85 11.11 16.29 -10.20
N SER A 86 11.85 16.43 -9.11
CA SER A 86 12.92 17.41 -8.93
C SER A 86 14.22 16.84 -8.37
N ASN A 87 14.16 15.61 -7.81
CA ASN A 87 15.32 14.92 -7.22
C ASN A 87 15.68 13.67 -8.02
N PRO A 88 16.83 13.64 -8.72
CA PRO A 88 17.27 12.47 -9.50
C PRO A 88 17.42 11.20 -8.67
N VAL A 89 17.77 11.30 -7.38
CA VAL A 89 17.94 10.14 -6.49
C VAL A 89 16.59 9.50 -6.21
N ASP A 90 15.55 10.29 -5.93
CA ASP A 90 14.20 9.76 -5.72
C ASP A 90 13.63 9.16 -7.00
N LYS A 91 13.90 9.78 -8.15
CA LYS A 91 13.51 9.22 -9.46
C LYS A 91 14.16 7.86 -9.71
N GLU A 92 15.47 7.76 -9.56
CA GLU A 92 16.20 6.49 -9.72
C GLU A 92 15.72 5.42 -8.74
N PHE A 93 15.40 5.82 -7.50
CA PHE A 93 14.83 4.91 -6.52
C PHE A 93 13.50 4.33 -6.98
N LEU A 94 12.58 5.15 -7.49
CA LEU A 94 11.30 4.68 -8.01
C LEU A 94 11.47 3.73 -9.19
N GLU A 95 12.36 4.03 -10.13
CA GLU A 95 12.68 3.17 -11.27
C GLU A 95 13.18 1.80 -10.80
N LYS A 96 14.15 1.76 -9.88
CA LYS A 96 14.70 0.51 -9.30
C LYS A 96 13.64 -0.31 -8.57
N THR A 97 12.77 0.33 -7.80
CA THR A 97 11.73 -0.38 -7.05
C THR A 97 10.62 -0.91 -7.96
N GLN A 98 10.29 -0.22 -9.05
CA GLN A 98 9.38 -0.71 -10.08
C GLN A 98 9.95 -1.96 -10.78
N GLU A 99 11.23 -1.91 -11.19
CA GLU A 99 11.92 -3.06 -11.78
C GLU A 99 11.97 -4.25 -10.82
N PHE A 100 12.28 -3.99 -9.54
CA PHE A 100 12.27 -5.03 -8.51
C PHE A 100 10.90 -5.68 -8.37
N CYS A 101 9.83 -4.91 -8.31
CA CYS A 101 8.47 -5.47 -8.21
C CYS A 101 8.13 -6.29 -9.46
N LYS A 102 8.42 -5.77 -10.64
CA LYS A 102 8.19 -6.49 -11.93
C LYS A 102 8.96 -7.81 -11.98
N ALA A 103 10.23 -7.83 -11.58
CA ALA A 103 11.08 -9.02 -11.60
C ALA A 103 10.62 -10.12 -10.62
N ASN A 104 9.85 -9.77 -9.58
CA ASN A 104 9.36 -10.71 -8.56
C ASN A 104 7.85 -11.01 -8.66
N ASP A 105 7.16 -10.56 -9.71
CA ASP A 105 5.68 -10.64 -9.84
C ASP A 105 4.95 -10.01 -8.66
N TYR A 106 5.46 -8.88 -8.17
CA TYR A 106 4.83 -8.08 -7.13
C TYR A 106 4.09 -6.90 -7.73
N GLU A 107 2.99 -6.51 -7.10
CA GLU A 107 2.29 -5.28 -7.44
C GLU A 107 3.01 -4.06 -6.87
N TYR A 108 2.91 -2.96 -7.60
CA TYR A 108 3.53 -1.68 -7.25
C TYR A 108 2.46 -0.60 -7.04
N VAL A 109 2.36 -0.12 -5.81
CA VAL A 109 1.52 1.02 -5.44
C VAL A 109 2.41 2.21 -5.15
N TRP A 110 2.07 3.35 -5.70
CA TRP A 110 2.74 4.62 -5.46
C TRP A 110 1.80 5.65 -4.85
N PHE A 111 2.35 6.51 -3.96
CA PHE A 111 1.68 7.68 -3.39
C PHE A 111 2.48 8.94 -3.72
N CYS A 112 1.91 9.87 -4.45
CA CYS A 112 2.63 11.05 -4.92
C CYS A 112 2.22 12.32 -4.13
N LYS A 113 3.10 12.98 -3.42
CA LYS A 113 4.54 12.67 -3.13
C LYS A 113 4.69 11.68 -1.98
N ASP A 114 3.76 11.71 -1.04
CA ASP A 114 3.67 10.87 0.15
C ASP A 114 2.22 10.48 0.42
N VAL A 115 2.03 9.47 1.25
CA VAL A 115 0.71 8.94 1.59
C VAL A 115 -0.18 10.03 2.21
N GLU A 116 0.36 10.90 3.07
CA GLU A 116 -0.41 11.96 3.71
C GLU A 116 -0.95 12.97 2.69
N ARG A 117 -0.15 13.38 1.71
CA ARG A 117 -0.62 14.30 0.65
C ARG A 117 -1.71 13.69 -0.20
N VAL A 118 -1.64 12.40 -0.49
CA VAL A 118 -2.69 11.71 -1.23
C VAL A 118 -4.00 11.73 -0.46
N TYR A 119 -3.98 11.46 0.85
CA TYR A 119 -5.22 11.34 1.63
C TYR A 119 -5.69 12.65 2.27
N LEU A 120 -4.77 13.51 2.71
CA LEU A 120 -5.10 14.77 3.41
C LEU A 120 -5.00 16.00 2.50
N GLY A 121 -4.36 15.88 1.32
CA GLY A 121 -4.14 17.01 0.39
C GLY A 121 -3.07 18.00 0.86
N LYS A 122 -2.33 17.69 1.91
CA LYS A 122 -1.30 18.57 2.50
C LYS A 122 -0.09 17.75 2.98
N LYS A 123 1.08 18.42 3.02
CA LYS A 123 2.26 17.87 3.69
C LYS A 123 1.99 17.73 5.19
N VAL A 124 2.48 16.67 5.78
CA VAL A 124 2.48 16.43 7.22
C VAL A 124 3.94 16.25 7.67
N GLU A 125 4.34 17.01 8.68
CA GLU A 125 5.67 16.87 9.27
C GLU A 125 5.79 15.56 10.03
N ASP A 126 6.98 14.95 10.05
CA ASP A 126 7.20 13.59 10.57
C ASP A 126 6.70 13.41 12.01
N GLY A 127 6.90 14.40 12.86
CA GLY A 127 6.42 14.36 14.25
C GLY A 127 4.89 14.32 14.40
N HIS A 128 4.14 14.67 13.36
CA HIS A 128 2.66 14.72 13.36
C HIS A 128 2.00 13.59 12.55
N LYS A 129 2.75 12.81 11.78
CA LYS A 129 2.18 11.75 10.94
C LYS A 129 1.29 10.78 11.72
N ASN A 130 1.71 10.37 12.90
CA ASN A 130 0.98 9.43 13.75
C ASN A 130 -0.36 10.00 14.25
N SER A 131 -0.35 11.25 14.72
CA SER A 131 -1.56 11.94 15.19
C SER A 131 -2.53 12.21 14.03
N GLU A 132 -2.03 12.63 12.87
CA GLU A 132 -2.86 12.86 11.68
C GLU A 132 -3.47 11.56 11.14
N ALA A 133 -2.74 10.44 11.08
CA ALA A 133 -3.29 9.15 10.69
C ALA A 133 -4.36 8.66 11.68
N THR A 134 -4.13 8.83 12.98
CA THR A 134 -5.11 8.51 14.02
C THR A 134 -6.38 9.36 13.87
N ARG A 135 -6.23 10.67 13.65
CA ARG A 135 -7.33 11.60 13.41
C ARG A 135 -8.09 11.25 12.13
N PHE A 136 -7.37 10.90 11.06
CA PHE A 136 -7.96 10.48 9.78
C PHE A 136 -8.95 9.33 9.98
N LYS A 137 -8.50 8.28 10.65
CA LYS A 137 -9.32 7.11 10.97
C LYS A 137 -10.49 7.44 11.89
N ALA A 138 -10.22 8.12 13.02
CA ALA A 138 -11.23 8.43 14.04
C ALA A 138 -12.39 9.26 13.46
N ASN A 139 -12.08 10.23 12.59
CA ASN A 139 -13.05 11.12 11.98
C ASN A 139 -13.59 10.61 10.62
N LYS A 140 -13.21 9.38 10.21
CA LYS A 140 -13.62 8.77 8.94
C LYS A 140 -13.35 9.67 7.72
N LEU A 141 -12.22 10.37 7.72
CA LEU A 141 -11.86 11.35 6.67
C LEU A 141 -11.72 10.71 5.29
N ILE A 142 -11.57 9.39 5.22
CA ILE A 142 -11.61 8.62 3.97
C ILE A 142 -12.88 8.88 3.15
N ASN A 143 -14.00 9.26 3.79
CA ASN A 143 -15.24 9.57 3.09
C ASN A 143 -15.14 10.81 2.19
N GLY A 144 -14.22 11.73 2.47
CA GLY A 144 -13.93 12.91 1.65
C GLY A 144 -12.89 12.68 0.55
N VAL A 145 -12.25 11.50 0.51
CA VAL A 145 -11.23 11.18 -0.50
C VAL A 145 -11.91 10.67 -1.77
N SER A 146 -11.68 11.35 -2.90
CA SER A 146 -12.27 10.96 -4.18
C SER A 146 -11.62 9.71 -4.76
N GLN A 147 -12.42 8.89 -5.46
CA GLN A 147 -11.90 7.72 -6.18
C GLN A 147 -10.87 8.11 -7.25
N SER A 148 -11.07 9.23 -7.94
CA SER A 148 -10.15 9.71 -8.98
C SER A 148 -8.74 9.95 -8.44
N ARG A 149 -8.63 10.46 -7.20
CA ARG A 149 -7.34 10.65 -6.52
C ARG A 149 -6.60 9.33 -6.28
N LEU A 150 -7.33 8.26 -6.00
CA LEU A 150 -6.79 6.94 -5.67
C LEU A 150 -6.69 5.99 -6.89
N ASN A 151 -7.09 6.47 -8.07
CA ASN A 151 -7.12 5.68 -9.31
C ASN A 151 -6.27 6.32 -10.43
N GLY A 152 -5.12 6.85 -10.06
CA GLY A 152 -4.17 7.50 -10.97
C GLY A 152 -3.61 6.51 -12.00
N LYS A 153 -3.55 6.94 -13.27
CA LYS A 153 -2.95 6.15 -14.38
C LYS A 153 -1.45 6.41 -14.51
N SER A 154 -1.00 7.56 -14.10
CA SER A 154 0.40 7.99 -14.06
C SER A 154 0.69 8.74 -12.77
N ILE A 155 1.95 8.74 -12.34
CA ILE A 155 2.36 9.46 -11.13
C ILE A 155 2.04 10.95 -11.31
N SER A 156 1.16 11.45 -10.45
CA SER A 156 0.70 12.83 -10.45
C SER A 156 0.46 13.31 -9.02
N HIS A 157 0.64 14.62 -8.78
CA HIS A 157 0.51 15.21 -7.44
C HIS A 157 -0.75 14.81 -6.72
N ASN A 158 -0.61 14.44 -5.45
CA ASN A 158 -1.69 14.02 -4.55
C ASN A 158 -2.53 12.85 -5.08
N MET A 159 -1.97 12.00 -5.92
CA MET A 159 -2.64 10.82 -6.48
C MET A 159 -1.94 9.52 -6.08
N SER A 160 -2.66 8.41 -6.24
CA SER A 160 -2.16 7.04 -6.11
C SER A 160 -2.87 6.13 -7.11
N ASN A 161 -2.23 5.02 -7.47
CA ASN A 161 -2.83 3.95 -8.27
C ASN A 161 -3.44 2.82 -7.42
N ILE A 162 -3.59 2.99 -6.13
CA ILE A 162 -3.97 1.90 -5.21
C ILE A 162 -5.27 1.21 -5.61
N LEU A 163 -6.28 1.95 -6.07
CA LEU A 163 -7.54 1.34 -6.48
C LEU A 163 -7.40 0.51 -7.75
N SER A 164 -6.57 0.96 -8.71
CA SER A 164 -6.28 0.19 -9.94
C SER A 164 -5.60 -1.14 -9.63
N VAL A 165 -4.74 -1.17 -8.62
CA VAL A 165 -4.08 -2.40 -8.16
C VAL A 165 -5.07 -3.31 -7.44
N LEU A 166 -5.87 -2.77 -6.52
CA LEU A 166 -6.86 -3.56 -5.77
C LEU A 166 -7.97 -4.15 -6.65
N ASP A 167 -8.36 -3.47 -7.72
CA ASP A 167 -9.37 -3.94 -8.68
C ASP A 167 -8.99 -5.24 -9.41
N LYS A 168 -7.72 -5.60 -9.44
CA LYS A 168 -7.24 -6.85 -10.02
C LYS A 168 -7.67 -8.09 -9.22
N TYR A 169 -8.09 -7.91 -7.97
CA TYR A 169 -8.36 -9.01 -7.03
C TYR A 169 -9.83 -9.39 -6.91
N LYS A 170 -10.61 -9.19 -7.97
CA LYS A 170 -11.94 -9.78 -8.07
C LYS A 170 -11.85 -11.31 -8.19
N PRO A 171 -12.76 -12.08 -7.58
CA PRO A 171 -13.96 -11.63 -6.85
C PRO A 171 -13.73 -11.37 -5.35
N HIS A 172 -12.48 -11.46 -4.83
CA HIS A 172 -12.19 -11.32 -3.40
C HIS A 172 -12.38 -9.90 -2.88
N LEU A 173 -12.12 -8.89 -3.73
CA LEU A 173 -12.40 -7.47 -3.47
C LEU A 173 -13.43 -6.98 -4.50
N VAL A 174 -14.64 -6.68 -4.05
CA VAL A 174 -15.73 -6.19 -4.90
C VAL A 174 -16.00 -4.73 -4.56
N ARG A 175 -15.93 -3.85 -5.57
CA ARG A 175 -16.25 -2.43 -5.39
C ARG A 175 -17.65 -2.25 -4.78
N LYS A 176 -17.77 -1.30 -3.82
CA LYS A 176 -19.06 -0.87 -3.26
C LYS A 176 -19.74 0.09 -4.22
#